data_d9ed32295c057b23ba72142b84fcf39b
#
_entry.id   d9ed32295c057b23ba72142b84fcf39b
#
_cell.length_a   1.000
_cell.length_b   1.000
_cell.length_c   1.000
_cell.angle_alpha   90.00
_cell.angle_beta   90.00
_cell.angle_gamma   90.00
#
_symmetry.space_group_name_H-M   'P 1'
#
loop_
_entity.id
_entity.type
_entity.pdbx_description
1 polymer ?
#
loop_
_entity_poly.entity_id
_entity_poly.type
_entity_poly.pdbx_seq_one_letter_code
_entity_poly.pdbx_strand_id
1 'polypeptide(L)'
;MNQTKYAVFTMDVETFTDTECLYSHGLTADVDVLDGMEEYLKILDRHGIKGTLFTVGDLAPQIVDRLKPHISNGHALALHSYSHVAPMSVPVDQFREKTLQAKEQLSNLFNTEVKGFRAPCFSMDRDRLNILQELGFCYDSSCLDFLKARHTVKLDLTNFETLRDGIFRKDNFYEFGLSKEKVFGMCFLITGP
;
A
#
# COMPACT_ATOMS: atom_id res chain seq x y z
N MET A 1 -15.20 28.24 -7.69
CA MET A 1 -14.80 27.21 -8.66
C MET A 1 -15.09 25.86 -8.01
N ASN A 2 -15.94 25.02 -8.62
CA ASN A 2 -16.14 23.65 -8.11
C ASN A 2 -14.86 22.87 -8.28
N GLN A 3 -14.16 22.57 -7.18
CA GLN A 3 -13.02 21.64 -7.23
C GLN A 3 -13.56 20.24 -7.50
N THR A 4 -13.08 19.61 -8.54
CA THR A 4 -13.36 18.19 -8.81
C THR A 4 -12.81 17.38 -7.65
N LYS A 5 -13.68 16.62 -6.98
CA LYS A 5 -13.30 15.68 -5.93
C LYS A 5 -12.96 14.33 -6.56
N TYR A 6 -11.89 13.72 -6.14
CA TYR A 6 -11.46 12.40 -6.56
C TYR A 6 -11.54 11.45 -5.37
N ALA A 7 -11.96 10.22 -5.59
CA ALA A 7 -11.82 9.11 -4.67
C ALA A 7 -10.87 8.08 -5.29
N VAL A 8 -9.92 7.59 -4.51
CA VAL A 8 -9.00 6.52 -4.90
C VAL A 8 -9.31 5.31 -4.04
N PHE A 9 -9.57 4.19 -4.69
CA PHE A 9 -9.85 2.93 -4.02
C PHE A 9 -8.57 2.11 -3.96
N THR A 10 -8.17 1.69 -2.79
CA THR A 10 -6.98 0.87 -2.56
C THR A 10 -7.32 -0.31 -1.67
N MET A 11 -6.56 -1.38 -1.81
CA MET A 11 -6.66 -2.55 -0.96
C MET A 11 -5.25 -3.09 -0.70
N ASP A 12 -4.96 -3.43 0.54
CA ASP A 12 -3.78 -4.19 0.90
C ASP A 12 -4.12 -5.67 0.76
N VAL A 13 -3.40 -6.36 -0.14
CA VAL A 13 -3.61 -7.77 -0.46
C VAL A 13 -2.63 -8.59 0.35
N GLU A 14 -3.10 -9.03 1.48
CA GLU A 14 -2.36 -9.75 2.51
C GLU A 14 -3.25 -10.87 3.07
N THR A 15 -2.67 -11.84 3.77
CA THR A 15 -3.43 -12.88 4.44
C THR A 15 -3.71 -12.51 5.89
N PHE A 16 -4.63 -13.22 6.52
CA PHE A 16 -4.91 -13.04 7.95
C PHE A 16 -3.66 -13.27 8.83
N THR A 17 -2.77 -14.16 8.38
CA THR A 17 -1.52 -14.47 9.09
C THR A 17 -0.45 -13.38 8.94
N ASP A 18 -0.58 -12.49 7.95
CA ASP A 18 0.32 -11.36 7.77
C ASP A 18 0.02 -10.21 8.76
N THR A 19 -1.15 -10.23 9.38
CA THR A 19 -1.59 -9.17 10.30
C THR A 19 -1.06 -9.44 11.72
N GLU A 20 0.07 -8.86 12.06
CA GLU A 20 0.76 -9.03 13.36
C GLU A 20 -0.16 -8.80 14.57
N CYS A 21 -1.09 -7.85 14.48
CA CYS A 21 -2.01 -7.52 15.55
C CYS A 21 -3.07 -8.63 15.80
N LEU A 22 -3.46 -9.37 14.78
CA LEU A 22 -4.42 -10.47 14.90
C LEU A 22 -3.73 -11.74 15.43
N TYR A 23 -2.50 -11.97 14.99
CA TYR A 23 -1.69 -13.10 15.46
C TYR A 23 -1.36 -13.00 16.94
N SER A 24 -1.03 -11.79 17.43
CA SER A 24 -0.71 -11.54 18.83
C SER A 24 -1.89 -11.76 19.80
N HIS A 25 -3.12 -11.78 19.29
CA HIS A 25 -4.33 -12.03 20.07
C HIS A 25 -4.85 -13.47 19.95
N GLY A 26 -4.09 -14.38 19.32
CA GLY A 26 -4.47 -15.78 19.16
C GLY A 26 -5.72 -15.99 18.30
N LEU A 27 -6.07 -15.01 17.47
CA LEU A 27 -7.17 -15.13 16.53
C LEU A 27 -6.74 -15.99 15.35
N THR A 28 -7.36 -17.12 15.19
CA THR A 28 -7.28 -17.96 13.98
C THR A 28 -8.57 -17.79 13.21
N ALA A 29 -8.49 -17.53 11.91
CA ALA A 29 -9.67 -17.54 11.08
C ALA A 29 -9.57 -18.66 10.03
N ASP A 30 -10.62 -19.48 9.96
CA ASP A 30 -10.82 -20.41 8.85
C ASP A 30 -11.42 -19.70 7.61
N VAL A 31 -11.28 -18.36 7.53
CA VAL A 31 -11.84 -17.56 6.45
C VAL A 31 -10.71 -17.14 5.51
N ASP A 32 -10.86 -17.45 4.23
CA ASP A 32 -9.98 -16.90 3.21
C ASP A 32 -10.35 -15.42 2.95
N VAL A 33 -9.56 -14.50 3.50
CA VAL A 33 -9.75 -13.05 3.30
C VAL A 33 -9.64 -12.64 1.83
N LEU A 34 -9.01 -13.48 1.00
CA LEU A 34 -8.91 -13.26 -0.44
C LEU A 34 -10.27 -13.42 -1.15
N ASP A 35 -11.23 -14.15 -0.59
CA ASP A 35 -12.58 -14.20 -1.13
C ASP A 35 -13.29 -12.85 -1.00
N GLY A 36 -13.07 -12.14 0.11
CA GLY A 36 -13.53 -10.76 0.28
C GLY A 36 -12.91 -9.79 -0.74
N MET A 37 -11.64 -9.99 -1.08
CA MET A 37 -10.96 -9.22 -2.12
C MET A 37 -11.65 -9.38 -3.49
N GLU A 38 -11.96 -10.61 -3.89
CA GLU A 38 -12.62 -10.85 -5.18
C GLU A 38 -13.99 -10.18 -5.27
N GLU A 39 -14.80 -10.25 -4.19
CA GLU A 39 -16.09 -9.58 -4.15
C GLU A 39 -15.95 -8.06 -4.21
N TYR A 40 -14.96 -7.50 -3.51
CA TYR A 40 -14.64 -6.07 -3.59
C TYR A 40 -14.28 -5.66 -5.03
N LEU A 41 -13.40 -6.39 -5.70
CA LEU A 41 -13.00 -6.10 -7.07
C LEU A 41 -14.16 -6.24 -8.06
N LYS A 42 -15.04 -7.24 -7.89
CA LYS A 42 -16.27 -7.37 -8.69
C LYS A 42 -17.22 -6.18 -8.51
N ILE A 43 -17.29 -5.61 -7.30
CA ILE A 43 -18.07 -4.39 -7.05
C ILE A 43 -17.46 -3.21 -7.80
N LEU A 44 -16.16 -2.99 -7.70
CA LEU A 44 -15.48 -1.91 -8.42
C LEU A 44 -15.67 -2.04 -9.94
N ASP A 45 -15.49 -3.24 -10.48
CA ASP A 45 -15.63 -3.51 -11.91
C ASP A 45 -17.06 -3.25 -12.40
N ARG A 46 -18.09 -3.65 -11.64
CA ARG A 46 -19.50 -3.35 -11.99
C ARG A 46 -19.79 -1.85 -12.08
N HIS A 47 -19.03 -1.04 -11.35
CA HIS A 47 -19.18 0.42 -11.37
C HIS A 47 -18.15 1.12 -12.28
N GLY A 48 -17.33 0.38 -13.04
CA GLY A 48 -16.31 0.95 -13.91
C GLY A 48 -15.17 1.63 -13.14
N ILE A 49 -14.99 1.29 -11.85
CA ILE A 49 -13.97 1.87 -10.98
C ILE A 49 -12.73 0.98 -11.00
N LYS A 50 -11.55 1.58 -11.05
CA LYS A 50 -10.29 0.86 -10.93
C LYS A 50 -9.62 1.20 -9.59
N GLY A 51 -9.15 0.17 -8.91
CA GLY A 51 -8.44 0.29 -7.63
C GLY A 51 -6.95 0.00 -7.77
N THR A 52 -6.20 0.28 -6.70
CA THR A 52 -4.80 -0.09 -6.55
C THR A 52 -4.69 -1.22 -5.52
N LEU A 53 -4.00 -2.30 -5.90
CA LEU A 53 -3.81 -3.50 -5.09
C LEU A 53 -2.36 -3.53 -4.61
N PHE A 54 -2.15 -3.20 -3.34
CA PHE A 54 -0.86 -3.30 -2.69
C PHE A 54 -0.65 -4.75 -2.23
N THR A 55 0.14 -5.49 -2.96
CA THR A 55 0.26 -6.96 -2.83
C THR A 55 1.56 -7.34 -2.13
N VAL A 56 1.47 -8.20 -1.13
CA VAL A 56 2.63 -8.79 -0.44
C VAL A 56 3.39 -9.70 -1.41
N GLY A 57 4.72 -9.52 -1.48
CA GLY A 57 5.56 -10.15 -2.49
C GLY A 57 5.58 -11.67 -2.43
N ASP A 58 5.78 -12.26 -1.26
CA ASP A 58 5.85 -13.72 -1.08
C ASP A 58 4.47 -14.41 -1.15
N LEU A 59 3.39 -13.68 -1.00
CA LEU A 59 2.03 -14.15 -1.26
C LEU A 59 1.71 -14.26 -2.76
N ALA A 60 2.30 -13.39 -3.58
CA ALA A 60 1.95 -13.21 -4.99
C ALA A 60 1.95 -14.51 -5.83
N PRO A 61 2.91 -15.45 -5.68
CA PRO A 61 2.87 -16.72 -6.43
C PRO A 61 1.64 -17.58 -6.14
N GLN A 62 1.07 -17.46 -4.94
CA GLN A 62 -0.08 -18.26 -4.52
C GLN A 62 -1.40 -17.70 -5.04
N ILE A 63 -1.44 -16.41 -5.36
CA ILE A 63 -2.66 -15.68 -5.72
C ILE A 63 -2.65 -15.12 -7.15
N VAL A 64 -1.59 -15.39 -7.92
CA VAL A 64 -1.44 -14.82 -9.27
C VAL A 64 -2.63 -15.11 -10.17
N ASP A 65 -3.15 -16.32 -10.16
CA ASP A 65 -4.30 -16.73 -10.99
C ASP A 65 -5.58 -15.99 -10.59
N ARG A 66 -5.74 -15.66 -9.32
CA ARG A 66 -6.90 -14.91 -8.79
C ARG A 66 -6.80 -13.41 -9.13
N LEU A 67 -5.60 -12.82 -9.04
CA LEU A 67 -5.39 -11.38 -9.26
C LEU A 67 -5.20 -10.99 -10.74
N LYS A 68 -4.56 -11.83 -11.52
CA LYS A 68 -4.18 -11.51 -12.91
C LYS A 68 -5.35 -11.06 -13.79
N PRO A 69 -6.56 -11.64 -13.71
CA PRO A 69 -7.71 -11.15 -14.46
C PRO A 69 -8.07 -9.70 -14.12
N HIS A 70 -7.99 -9.30 -12.85
CA HIS A 70 -8.29 -7.96 -12.40
C HIS A 70 -7.23 -6.95 -12.83
N ILE A 71 -5.94 -7.31 -12.74
CA ILE A 71 -4.84 -6.47 -13.25
C ILE A 71 -4.99 -6.28 -14.76
N SER A 72 -5.30 -7.34 -15.51
CA SER A 72 -5.57 -7.26 -16.96
C SER A 72 -6.79 -6.39 -17.27
N ASN A 73 -7.77 -6.31 -16.38
CA ASN A 73 -8.93 -5.43 -16.49
C ASN A 73 -8.64 -3.97 -16.08
N GLY A 74 -7.40 -3.63 -15.71
CA GLY A 74 -6.94 -2.26 -15.48
C GLY A 74 -6.87 -1.82 -14.01
N HIS A 75 -7.02 -2.73 -13.04
CA HIS A 75 -6.61 -2.43 -11.67
C HIS A 75 -5.08 -2.30 -11.59
N ALA A 76 -4.59 -1.36 -10.80
CA ALA A 76 -3.16 -1.14 -10.63
C ALA A 76 -2.57 -2.14 -9.63
N LEU A 77 -1.43 -2.74 -9.98
CA LEU A 77 -0.62 -3.55 -9.07
C LEU A 77 0.44 -2.68 -8.41
N ALA A 78 0.54 -2.77 -7.09
CA ALA A 78 1.56 -2.11 -6.30
C ALA A 78 2.15 -3.10 -5.28
N LEU A 79 3.28 -2.76 -4.69
CA LEU A 79 3.99 -3.61 -3.74
C LEU A 79 3.61 -3.26 -2.29
N HIS A 80 3.35 -4.29 -1.46
CA HIS A 80 3.14 -4.18 -0.02
C HIS A 80 4.27 -4.87 0.77
N SER A 81 5.54 -4.51 0.47
CA SER A 81 6.74 -5.18 0.98
C SER A 81 6.89 -6.62 0.46
N TYR A 82 8.01 -7.28 0.85
CA TYR A 82 8.26 -8.66 0.44
C TYR A 82 7.42 -9.65 1.25
N SER A 83 7.42 -9.55 2.58
CA SER A 83 6.83 -10.53 3.51
C SER A 83 6.04 -9.88 4.65
N HIS A 84 5.39 -8.76 4.40
CA HIS A 84 4.60 -7.99 5.37
C HIS A 84 5.33 -7.59 6.67
N VAL A 85 6.67 -7.64 6.67
CA VAL A 85 7.48 -7.14 7.80
C VAL A 85 7.56 -5.61 7.72
N ALA A 86 7.31 -4.96 8.86
CA ALA A 86 7.39 -3.50 8.96
C ALA A 86 8.78 -2.99 8.50
N PRO A 87 8.89 -2.16 7.47
CA PRO A 87 10.18 -1.75 6.88
C PRO A 87 11.19 -1.22 7.90
N MET A 88 10.75 -0.44 8.89
CA MET A 88 11.65 0.14 9.88
C MET A 88 12.18 -0.88 10.91
N SER A 89 11.65 -2.10 10.94
CA SER A 89 12.15 -3.17 11.80
C SER A 89 13.32 -3.96 11.21
N VAL A 90 13.68 -3.70 9.96
CA VAL A 90 14.77 -4.37 9.26
C VAL A 90 15.88 -3.38 8.87
N PRO A 91 17.15 -3.82 8.72
CA PRO A 91 18.23 -3.01 8.21
C PRO A 91 17.89 -2.39 6.84
N VAL A 92 18.39 -1.18 6.60
CA VAL A 92 18.12 -0.43 5.36
C VAL A 92 18.55 -1.20 4.10
N ASP A 93 19.72 -1.85 4.15
CA ASP A 93 20.22 -2.64 3.01
C ASP A 93 19.32 -3.87 2.73
N GLN A 94 18.85 -4.54 3.78
CA GLN A 94 17.90 -5.64 3.64
C GLN A 94 16.56 -5.18 3.07
N PHE A 95 16.07 -4.01 3.49
CA PHE A 95 14.87 -3.41 2.91
C PHE A 95 15.04 -3.18 1.41
N ARG A 96 16.20 -2.60 1.00
CA ARG A 96 16.51 -2.36 -0.42
C ARG A 96 16.49 -3.66 -1.23
N GLU A 97 17.24 -4.67 -0.77
CA GLU A 97 17.35 -5.96 -1.45
C GLU A 97 15.98 -6.64 -1.61
N LYS A 98 15.24 -6.74 -0.51
CA LYS A 98 13.93 -7.41 -0.50
C LYS A 98 12.89 -6.65 -1.32
N THR A 99 12.92 -5.32 -1.30
CA THR A 99 12.01 -4.49 -2.10
C THR A 99 12.28 -4.65 -3.59
N LEU A 100 13.55 -4.67 -4.01
CA LEU A 100 13.91 -4.92 -5.41
C LEU A 100 13.47 -6.32 -5.84
N GLN A 101 13.80 -7.35 -5.06
CA GLN A 101 13.40 -8.74 -5.30
C GLN A 101 11.88 -8.86 -5.50
N ALA A 102 11.08 -8.27 -4.59
CA ALA A 102 9.63 -8.32 -4.67
C ALA A 102 9.08 -7.56 -5.87
N LYS A 103 9.64 -6.38 -6.19
CA LYS A 103 9.25 -5.60 -7.37
C LYS A 103 9.43 -6.40 -8.65
N GLU A 104 10.59 -7.02 -8.83
CA GLU A 104 10.91 -7.85 -10.00
C GLU A 104 9.99 -9.09 -10.05
N GLN A 105 9.78 -9.76 -8.93
CA GLN A 105 8.90 -10.92 -8.84
C GLN A 105 7.47 -10.58 -9.24
N LEU A 106 6.88 -9.53 -8.68
CA LEU A 106 5.53 -9.10 -9.04
C LEU A 106 5.46 -8.70 -10.52
N SER A 107 6.42 -7.92 -11.00
CA SER A 107 6.43 -7.47 -12.40
C SER A 107 6.48 -8.64 -13.38
N ASN A 108 7.27 -9.67 -13.07
CA ASN A 108 7.38 -10.86 -13.91
C ASN A 108 6.10 -11.74 -13.86
N LEU A 109 5.57 -11.99 -12.64
CA LEU A 109 4.37 -12.83 -12.47
C LEU A 109 3.14 -12.25 -13.17
N PHE A 110 2.96 -10.95 -13.07
CA PHE A 110 1.78 -10.26 -13.61
C PHE A 110 2.01 -9.65 -15.01
N ASN A 111 3.23 -9.72 -15.53
CA ASN A 111 3.63 -9.08 -16.78
C ASN A 111 3.23 -7.59 -16.82
N THR A 112 3.50 -6.86 -15.73
CA THR A 112 3.17 -5.45 -15.58
C THR A 112 4.22 -4.72 -14.75
N GLU A 113 4.37 -3.42 -14.96
CA GLU A 113 5.31 -2.61 -14.19
C GLU A 113 4.72 -2.26 -12.81
N VAL A 114 5.45 -2.59 -11.74
CA VAL A 114 5.09 -2.21 -10.38
C VAL A 114 5.65 -0.82 -10.08
N LYS A 115 4.76 0.18 -9.97
CA LYS A 115 5.11 1.61 -9.80
C LYS A 115 4.87 2.15 -8.41
N GLY A 116 4.05 1.47 -7.61
CA GLY A 116 3.62 1.94 -6.30
C GLY A 116 4.10 1.05 -5.18
N PHE A 117 4.22 1.66 -4.00
CA PHE A 117 4.55 0.98 -2.75
C PHE A 117 3.62 1.45 -1.63
N ARG A 118 3.33 0.57 -0.69
CA ARG A 118 2.78 0.89 0.63
C ARG A 118 3.50 0.04 1.67
N ALA A 119 3.96 0.67 2.74
CA ALA A 119 4.62 -0.04 3.83
C ALA A 119 3.61 -0.77 4.71
N PRO A 120 3.85 -2.04 5.07
CA PRO A 120 3.18 -2.69 6.18
C PRO A 120 3.22 -1.83 7.44
N CYS A 121 2.10 -1.78 8.15
CA CYS A 121 1.92 -0.93 9.33
C CYS A 121 2.24 0.57 9.09
N PHE A 122 2.27 1.04 7.83
CA PHE A 122 2.70 2.39 7.44
C PHE A 122 4.09 2.77 8.00
N SER A 123 4.94 1.77 8.20
CA SER A 123 6.26 1.88 8.81
C SER A 123 7.30 2.37 7.80
N MET A 124 7.36 3.69 7.59
CA MET A 124 8.22 4.30 6.58
C MET A 124 9.03 5.45 7.18
N ASP A 125 10.28 5.55 6.78
CA ASP A 125 11.16 6.68 7.05
C ASP A 125 11.71 7.28 5.76
N ARG A 126 12.45 8.37 5.89
CA ARG A 126 13.01 9.09 4.75
C ARG A 126 14.04 8.29 3.97
N ASP A 127 14.87 7.49 4.66
CA ASP A 127 15.93 6.71 4.00
C ASP A 127 15.31 5.65 3.10
N ARG A 128 14.26 4.97 3.59
CA ARG A 128 13.52 3.96 2.80
C ARG A 128 12.72 4.60 1.67
N LEU A 129 12.18 5.80 1.89
CA LEU A 129 11.49 6.54 0.84
C LEU A 129 12.44 6.93 -0.30
N ASN A 130 13.68 7.34 0.01
CA ASN A 130 14.71 7.59 -0.99
C ASN A 130 15.09 6.30 -1.75
N ILE A 131 15.17 5.16 -1.08
CA ILE A 131 15.40 3.86 -1.72
C ILE A 131 14.30 3.53 -2.73
N LEU A 132 13.02 3.76 -2.40
CA LEU A 132 11.94 3.55 -3.36
C LEU A 132 12.12 4.39 -4.62
N GLN A 133 12.54 5.65 -4.49
CA GLN A 133 12.84 6.52 -5.63
C GLN A 133 13.99 5.96 -6.47
N GLU A 134 15.08 5.52 -5.84
CA GLU A 134 16.24 4.91 -6.51
C GLU A 134 15.91 3.60 -7.22
N LEU A 135 14.99 2.81 -6.66
CA LEU A 135 14.49 1.57 -7.26
C LEU A 135 13.43 1.82 -8.35
N GLY A 136 13.16 3.09 -8.69
CA GLY A 136 12.28 3.46 -9.77
C GLY A 136 10.79 3.27 -9.48
N PHE A 137 10.38 3.35 -8.21
CA PHE A 137 8.96 3.53 -7.89
C PHE A 137 8.53 4.96 -8.23
N CYS A 138 7.28 5.12 -8.61
CA CYS A 138 6.69 6.43 -8.93
C CYS A 138 5.94 7.04 -7.76
N TYR A 139 5.49 6.21 -6.82
CA TYR A 139 4.77 6.68 -5.63
C TYR A 139 4.88 5.72 -4.45
N ASP A 140 4.71 6.30 -3.26
CA ASP A 140 4.43 5.62 -2.01
C ASP A 140 3.08 6.06 -1.45
N SER A 141 2.47 5.24 -0.60
CA SER A 141 1.22 5.55 0.11
C SER A 141 1.30 5.10 1.57
N SER A 142 2.36 5.52 2.25
CA SER A 142 2.64 5.14 3.64
C SER A 142 2.49 6.30 4.62
N CYS A 143 2.25 7.54 4.15
CA CYS A 143 2.16 8.70 5.01
C CYS A 143 0.89 8.65 5.88
N LEU A 144 1.11 8.50 7.18
CA LEU A 144 0.10 8.50 8.22
C LEU A 144 0.44 9.58 9.25
N ASP A 145 -0.17 10.76 9.15
CA ASP A 145 0.25 11.95 9.90
C ASP A 145 -0.50 12.17 11.24
N PHE A 146 -1.45 11.31 11.59
CA PHE A 146 -2.37 11.54 12.72
C PHE A 146 -2.48 10.37 13.71
N LEU A 147 -1.98 9.17 13.40
CA LEU A 147 -1.91 8.06 14.33
C LEU A 147 -0.47 7.86 14.81
N LYS A 148 -0.30 7.81 16.14
CA LYS A 148 0.93 7.33 16.75
C LYS A 148 0.72 5.84 17.08
N ALA A 149 1.11 4.97 16.17
CA ALA A 149 1.18 3.55 16.44
C ALA A 149 2.64 3.13 16.76
N ARG A 150 2.82 1.96 17.35
CA ARG A 150 4.12 1.46 17.84
C ARG A 150 5.23 1.46 16.78
N HIS A 151 4.87 1.35 15.51
CA HIS A 151 5.81 1.26 14.37
C HIS A 151 5.65 2.39 13.35
N THR A 152 4.78 3.39 13.62
CA THR A 152 4.61 4.55 12.75
C THR A 152 5.40 5.74 13.26
N VAL A 153 6.20 6.30 12.40
CA VAL A 153 6.90 7.58 12.61
C VAL A 153 6.28 8.60 11.65
N LYS A 154 6.20 9.85 12.10
CA LYS A 154 5.81 10.91 11.18
C LYS A 154 6.84 10.98 10.05
N LEU A 155 6.40 10.68 8.83
CA LEU A 155 7.26 10.70 7.66
C LEU A 155 7.78 12.12 7.41
N ASP A 156 9.10 12.27 7.28
CA ASP A 156 9.73 13.56 6.97
C ASP A 156 9.62 13.85 5.47
N LEU A 157 8.69 14.73 5.12
CA LEU A 157 8.44 15.22 3.77
C LEU A 157 8.94 16.65 3.54
N THR A 158 9.94 17.11 4.30
CA THR A 158 10.42 18.50 4.25
C THR A 158 10.83 18.95 2.84
N ASN A 159 11.35 18.03 2.01
CA ASN A 159 11.77 18.31 0.64
C ASN A 159 10.71 17.98 -0.42
N PHE A 160 9.47 17.74 0.00
CA PHE A 160 8.36 17.51 -0.91
C PHE A 160 7.52 18.78 -1.04
N GLU A 161 7.11 19.08 -2.26
CA GLU A 161 6.09 20.07 -2.55
C GLU A 161 4.71 19.53 -2.17
N THR A 162 3.93 20.26 -1.39
CA THR A 162 2.53 19.90 -1.13
C THR A 162 1.68 20.38 -2.31
N LEU A 163 1.13 19.45 -3.07
CA LEU A 163 0.25 19.76 -4.20
C LEU A 163 -1.18 20.03 -3.74
N ARG A 164 -1.66 19.25 -2.78
CA ARG A 164 -2.94 19.37 -2.07
C ARG A 164 -2.88 18.58 -0.77
N ASP A 165 -3.94 18.66 0.04
CA ASP A 165 -4.00 17.88 1.29
C ASP A 165 -3.82 16.39 1.00
N GLY A 166 -2.85 15.78 1.68
CA GLY A 166 -2.48 14.37 1.52
C GLY A 166 -1.75 14.01 0.23
N ILE A 167 -1.39 14.96 -0.64
CA ILE A 167 -0.62 14.67 -1.86
C ILE A 167 0.64 15.53 -1.90
N PHE A 168 1.77 14.85 -1.88
CA PHE A 168 3.09 15.45 -1.88
C PHE A 168 3.90 14.96 -3.09
N ARG A 169 4.80 15.80 -3.60
CA ARG A 169 5.63 15.49 -4.76
C ARG A 169 7.08 15.91 -4.53
N LYS A 170 7.99 15.07 -4.96
CA LYS A 170 9.41 15.39 -5.12
C LYS A 170 9.87 14.84 -6.47
N ASP A 171 10.27 15.72 -7.38
CA ASP A 171 10.59 15.34 -8.76
C ASP A 171 9.44 14.57 -9.44
N ASN A 172 9.69 13.33 -9.85
CA ASN A 172 8.70 12.42 -10.45
C ASN A 172 8.13 11.41 -9.46
N PHE A 173 8.35 11.60 -8.16
CA PHE A 173 7.88 10.71 -7.13
C PHE A 173 6.79 11.38 -6.28
N TYR A 174 5.74 10.62 -5.98
CA TYR A 174 4.60 11.09 -5.21
C TYR A 174 4.48 10.33 -3.89
N GLU A 175 4.06 11.05 -2.86
CA GLU A 175 3.60 10.47 -1.60
C GLU A 175 2.12 10.76 -1.44
N PHE A 176 1.32 9.70 -1.27
CA PHE A 176 -0.12 9.77 -1.04
C PHE A 176 -0.45 9.41 0.41
N GLY A 177 -0.75 10.43 1.21
CA GLY A 177 -1.23 10.24 2.57
C GLY A 177 -2.61 9.59 2.60
N LEU A 178 -2.86 8.83 3.65
CA LEU A 178 -4.17 8.24 3.89
C LEU A 178 -5.22 9.30 4.17
N SER A 179 -6.40 9.09 3.61
CA SER A 179 -7.53 9.99 3.79
C SER A 179 -8.03 9.98 5.22
N LYS A 180 -8.28 11.17 5.76
CA LYS A 180 -8.78 11.37 7.13
C LYS A 180 -9.94 12.34 7.12
N GLU A 181 -10.88 12.11 8.01
CA GLU A 181 -11.97 13.05 8.30
C GLU A 181 -11.98 13.47 9.77
N LYS A 182 -12.36 14.71 10.01
CA LYS A 182 -12.53 15.21 11.38
C LYS A 182 -14.03 15.23 11.72
N VAL A 183 -14.43 14.41 12.69
CA VAL A 183 -15.77 14.39 13.23
C VAL A 183 -15.70 14.76 14.70
N PHE A 184 -16.39 15.82 15.12
CA PHE A 184 -16.34 16.36 16.49
C PHE A 184 -14.94 16.59 17.06
N GLY A 185 -13.99 17.03 16.21
CA GLY A 185 -12.60 17.31 16.62
C GLY A 185 -11.70 16.08 16.69
N MET A 186 -12.22 14.87 16.50
CA MET A 186 -11.47 13.63 16.40
C MET A 186 -11.17 13.31 14.92
N CYS A 187 -9.94 12.84 14.66
CA CYS A 187 -9.54 12.36 13.33
C CYS A 187 -9.86 10.87 13.18
N PHE A 188 -10.53 10.53 12.10
CA PHE A 188 -10.82 9.16 11.72
C PHE A 188 -10.22 8.86 10.35
N LEU A 189 -9.69 7.64 10.16
CA LEU A 189 -9.39 7.12 8.85
C LEU A 189 -10.68 6.87 8.08
N ILE A 190 -10.69 7.22 6.79
CA ILE A 190 -11.78 6.87 5.86
C ILE A 190 -11.49 5.50 5.22
N THR A 191 -10.47 4.82 5.65
CA THR A 191 -10.15 3.47 5.20
C THR A 191 -10.58 2.50 6.29
N GLY A 192 -11.22 1.42 5.87
CA GLY A 192 -11.53 0.31 6.78
C GLY A 192 -10.28 -0.30 7.40
N PRO A 193 -10.46 -1.12 8.43
CA PRO A 193 -9.37 -1.86 9.04
C PRO A 193 -8.73 -2.77 8.04
#